data_2d3b33687604f82d8a4cdec68df158b5
#
_entry.id   2d3b33687604f82d8a4cdec68df158b5
#
_cell.length_a   1.000
_cell.length_b   1.000
_cell.length_c   1.000
_cell.angle_alpha   90.00
_cell.angle_beta   90.00
_cell.angle_gamma   90.00
#
_symmetry.space_group_name_H-M   'P 1'
#
loop_
_entity.id
_entity.type
_entity.pdbx_description
1 polymer ?
#
loop_
_entity_poly.entity_id
_entity_poly.type
_entity_poly.pdbx_seq_one_letter_code
_entity_poly.pdbx_strand_id
1 'polypeptide(L)'
;MTHLRRMMLEELQRRNYAPLTIKAYLRSIEEFARYFHRPPDTLGPPHLREYQAYLFRERKLEPGTVQGHVAALRFFFVKTLKRRSRLDEIPQPKRPRKLPVILSPQEVTQLIEAARNLFHRTLLMTLYSTGVRRAELCRLQVPDIDSQRMMVRIHAGKGGRDRDVPLSATLLETRRVYWRWMKPQTYLFPGLVKGWRADVPVNTKTPWHACREAARRAGITKRLSPHTLRHCFATHLLEAGADLRTIQVLLGHRKLEDTLVYLQLSQRHLTAVPNPLDTLTLSSPDTVTRSRRKVR
;
A
#
# COMPACT_ATOMS: atom_id res chain seq x y z
N MET A 1 -5.40 -11.25 -32.21
CA MET A 1 -5.56 -10.01 -31.42
C MET A 1 -6.53 -9.11 -32.19
N THR A 2 -7.65 -8.68 -31.58
CA THR A 2 -8.62 -7.83 -32.28
C THR A 2 -8.06 -6.45 -32.58
N HIS A 3 -8.55 -5.78 -33.62
CA HIS A 3 -8.13 -4.43 -34.02
C HIS A 3 -8.24 -3.43 -32.86
N LEU A 4 -9.37 -3.41 -32.14
CA LEU A 4 -9.60 -2.53 -30.98
C LEU A 4 -8.58 -2.75 -29.85
N ARG A 5 -8.24 -4.01 -29.57
CA ARG A 5 -7.23 -4.34 -28.54
C ARG A 5 -5.85 -3.79 -28.92
N ARG A 6 -5.50 -3.86 -30.21
CA ARG A 6 -4.24 -3.31 -30.71
C ARG A 6 -4.21 -1.80 -30.56
N MET A 7 -5.24 -1.11 -31.04
CA MET A 7 -5.37 0.36 -30.89
C MET A 7 -5.23 0.81 -29.44
N MET A 8 -5.93 0.14 -28.52
CA MET A 8 -5.85 0.48 -27.09
C MET A 8 -4.45 0.23 -26.52
N LEU A 9 -3.82 -0.88 -26.89
CA LEU A 9 -2.46 -1.22 -26.45
C LEU A 9 -1.46 -0.15 -26.91
N GLU A 10 -1.48 0.22 -28.18
CA GLU A 10 -0.61 1.25 -28.76
C GLU A 10 -0.81 2.61 -28.05
N GLU A 11 -2.06 3.00 -27.79
CA GLU A 11 -2.37 4.25 -27.11
C GLU A 11 -1.90 4.26 -25.65
N LEU A 12 -1.98 3.12 -24.94
CA LEU A 12 -1.43 2.95 -23.59
C LEU A 12 0.09 2.99 -23.59
N GLN A 13 0.74 2.34 -24.56
CA GLN A 13 2.20 2.32 -24.70
C GLN A 13 2.75 3.71 -25.03
N ARG A 14 2.15 4.42 -26.01
CA ARG A 14 2.52 5.80 -26.36
C ARG A 14 2.48 6.76 -25.15
N ARG A 15 1.58 6.52 -24.21
CA ARG A 15 1.45 7.28 -22.96
C ARG A 15 2.29 6.73 -21.83
N ASN A 16 3.14 5.76 -22.12
CA ASN A 16 4.07 5.16 -21.17
C ASN A 16 3.39 4.58 -19.90
N TYR A 17 2.22 3.96 -20.05
CA TYR A 17 1.58 3.25 -18.92
C TYR A 17 2.42 2.06 -18.46
N ALA A 18 2.33 1.75 -17.16
CA ALA A 18 3.03 0.59 -16.59
C ALA A 18 2.42 -0.73 -17.14
N PRO A 19 3.23 -1.79 -17.36
CA PRO A 19 2.76 -3.06 -17.93
C PRO A 19 1.57 -3.66 -17.17
N LEU A 20 1.56 -3.58 -15.84
CA LEU A 20 0.45 -4.06 -15.03
C LEU A 20 -0.84 -3.25 -15.24
N THR A 21 -0.73 -1.93 -15.44
CA THR A 21 -1.88 -1.06 -15.76
C THR A 21 -2.41 -1.38 -17.15
N ILE A 22 -1.53 -1.58 -18.13
CA ILE A 22 -1.91 -2.01 -19.49
C ILE A 22 -2.71 -3.32 -19.41
N LYS A 23 -2.16 -4.33 -18.73
CA LYS A 23 -2.85 -5.62 -18.55
C LYS A 23 -4.21 -5.48 -17.88
N ALA A 24 -4.30 -4.69 -16.81
CA ALA A 24 -5.55 -4.46 -16.09
C ALA A 24 -6.59 -3.74 -16.96
N TYR A 25 -6.18 -2.72 -17.72
CA TYR A 25 -7.08 -1.96 -18.58
C TYR A 25 -7.62 -2.82 -19.73
N LEU A 26 -6.75 -3.55 -20.42
CA LEU A 26 -7.18 -4.46 -21.50
C LEU A 26 -8.16 -5.51 -20.98
N ARG A 27 -7.86 -6.10 -19.82
CA ARG A 27 -8.76 -7.07 -19.19
C ARG A 27 -10.11 -6.47 -18.82
N SER A 28 -10.17 -5.24 -18.33
CA SER A 28 -11.43 -4.58 -18.00
C SER A 28 -12.32 -4.38 -19.23
N ILE A 29 -11.73 -4.09 -20.41
CA ILE A 29 -12.50 -3.97 -21.66
C ILE A 29 -12.97 -5.33 -22.17
N GLU A 30 -12.15 -6.38 -22.02
CA GLU A 30 -12.54 -7.75 -22.35
C GLU A 30 -13.73 -8.22 -21.49
N GLU A 31 -13.69 -7.95 -20.18
CA GLU A 31 -14.79 -8.30 -19.25
C GLU A 31 -16.05 -7.51 -19.59
N PHE A 32 -15.94 -6.23 -19.96
CA PHE A 32 -17.04 -5.40 -20.39
C PHE A 32 -17.71 -5.92 -21.69
N ALA A 33 -16.91 -6.22 -22.72
CA ALA A 33 -17.39 -6.77 -23.97
C ALA A 33 -18.06 -8.15 -23.79
N ARG A 34 -17.49 -8.98 -22.90
CA ARG A 34 -18.05 -10.30 -22.56
C ARG A 34 -19.39 -10.20 -21.86
N TYR A 35 -19.58 -9.23 -20.99
CA TYR A 35 -20.84 -9.05 -20.27
C TYR A 35 -22.01 -8.76 -21.21
N PHE A 36 -21.79 -7.94 -22.25
CA PHE A 36 -22.83 -7.61 -23.23
C PHE A 36 -22.84 -8.54 -24.46
N HIS A 37 -21.93 -9.49 -24.57
CA HIS A 37 -21.75 -10.34 -25.75
C HIS A 37 -21.65 -9.53 -27.06
N ARG A 38 -21.08 -8.31 -27.02
CA ARG A 38 -21.01 -7.36 -28.14
C ARG A 38 -19.65 -6.70 -28.22
N PRO A 39 -19.22 -6.27 -29.42
CA PRO A 39 -18.02 -5.47 -29.57
C PRO A 39 -18.09 -4.19 -28.73
N PRO A 40 -17.03 -3.83 -27.99
CA PRO A 40 -17.09 -2.73 -27.02
C PRO A 40 -17.25 -1.35 -27.65
N ASP A 41 -16.91 -1.19 -28.93
CA ASP A 41 -17.10 0.05 -29.70
C ASP A 41 -18.58 0.28 -30.11
N THR A 42 -19.41 -0.75 -30.10
CA THR A 42 -20.87 -0.62 -30.36
C THR A 42 -21.65 -0.21 -29.09
N LEU A 43 -21.00 -0.22 -27.93
CA LEU A 43 -21.59 0.10 -26.66
C LEU A 43 -21.41 1.60 -26.34
N GLY A 44 -22.28 2.14 -25.49
CA GLY A 44 -22.30 3.57 -25.15
C GLY A 44 -22.63 3.83 -23.68
N PRO A 45 -22.87 5.10 -23.29
CA PRO A 45 -23.09 5.51 -21.91
C PRO A 45 -24.14 4.71 -21.12
N PRO A 46 -25.29 4.34 -21.69
CA PRO A 46 -26.26 3.50 -20.96
C PRO A 46 -25.66 2.15 -20.53
N HIS A 47 -24.91 1.48 -21.41
CA HIS A 47 -24.25 0.22 -21.10
C HIS A 47 -23.17 0.37 -20.04
N LEU A 48 -22.48 1.52 -19.99
CA LEU A 48 -21.47 1.79 -18.95
C LEU A 48 -22.12 1.92 -17.57
N ARG A 49 -23.27 2.58 -17.47
CA ARG A 49 -24.05 2.68 -16.22
C ARG A 49 -24.56 1.32 -15.75
N GLU A 50 -25.11 0.54 -16.67
CA GLU A 50 -25.59 -0.83 -16.42
C GLU A 50 -24.45 -1.72 -15.92
N TYR A 51 -23.30 -1.72 -16.62
CA TYR A 51 -22.14 -2.50 -16.22
C TYR A 51 -21.60 -2.08 -14.86
N GLN A 52 -21.57 -0.77 -14.54
CA GLN A 52 -21.16 -0.29 -13.23
C GLN A 52 -22.10 -0.79 -12.13
N ALA A 53 -23.42 -0.81 -12.38
CA ALA A 53 -24.41 -1.37 -11.45
C ALA A 53 -24.19 -2.88 -11.25
N TYR A 54 -23.95 -3.64 -12.32
CA TYR A 54 -23.58 -5.05 -12.27
C TYR A 54 -22.34 -5.31 -11.41
N LEU A 55 -21.27 -4.53 -11.60
CA LEU A 55 -20.04 -4.69 -10.80
C LEU A 55 -20.29 -4.51 -9.30
N PHE A 56 -21.20 -3.61 -8.92
CA PHE A 56 -21.55 -3.39 -7.52
C PHE A 56 -22.56 -4.42 -6.98
N ARG A 57 -23.63 -4.68 -7.69
CA ARG A 57 -24.78 -5.45 -7.18
C ARG A 57 -24.53 -6.96 -7.28
N GLU A 58 -24.08 -7.43 -8.43
CA GLU A 58 -23.90 -8.87 -8.69
C GLU A 58 -22.47 -9.33 -8.36
N ARG A 59 -21.45 -8.62 -8.87
CA ARG A 59 -20.05 -8.97 -8.60
C ARG A 59 -19.58 -8.55 -7.20
N LYS A 60 -20.34 -7.71 -6.50
CA LYS A 60 -20.06 -7.19 -5.14
C LYS A 60 -18.64 -6.68 -5.00
N LEU A 61 -18.11 -6.01 -6.03
CA LEU A 61 -16.75 -5.51 -6.04
C LEU A 61 -16.61 -4.27 -5.15
N GLU A 62 -15.47 -4.16 -4.50
CA GLU A 62 -15.11 -2.98 -3.70
C GLU A 62 -15.04 -1.72 -4.59
N PRO A 63 -15.43 -0.53 -4.08
CA PRO A 63 -15.48 0.71 -4.86
C PRO A 63 -14.17 1.04 -5.57
N GLY A 64 -13.03 0.69 -4.97
CA GLY A 64 -11.73 0.87 -5.59
C GLY A 64 -11.49 0.02 -6.83
N THR A 65 -12.01 -1.18 -6.86
CA THR A 65 -11.92 -2.07 -8.02
C THR A 65 -12.83 -1.56 -9.13
N VAL A 66 -14.07 -1.18 -8.80
CA VAL A 66 -15.02 -0.60 -9.76
C VAL A 66 -14.44 0.69 -10.37
N GLN A 67 -13.80 1.55 -9.57
CA GLN A 67 -13.12 2.74 -10.07
C GLN A 67 -12.04 2.41 -11.11
N GLY A 68 -11.30 1.30 -10.91
CA GLY A 68 -10.33 0.80 -11.90
C GLY A 68 -10.98 0.41 -13.22
N HIS A 69 -12.11 -0.30 -13.19
CA HIS A 69 -12.89 -0.63 -14.39
C HIS A 69 -13.40 0.62 -15.10
N VAL A 70 -13.98 1.57 -14.36
CA VAL A 70 -14.48 2.85 -14.91
C VAL A 70 -13.34 3.64 -15.57
N ALA A 71 -12.16 3.69 -14.93
CA ALA A 71 -11.00 4.38 -15.51
C ALA A 71 -10.53 3.74 -16.82
N ALA A 72 -10.52 2.41 -16.91
CA ALA A 72 -10.19 1.68 -18.12
C ALA A 72 -11.20 1.94 -19.25
N LEU A 73 -12.49 1.92 -18.93
CA LEU A 73 -13.57 2.22 -19.88
C LEU A 73 -13.50 3.68 -20.36
N ARG A 74 -13.32 4.63 -19.46
CA ARG A 74 -13.10 6.04 -19.85
C ARG A 74 -11.90 6.21 -20.76
N PHE A 75 -10.79 5.54 -20.47
CA PHE A 75 -9.61 5.56 -21.33
C PHE A 75 -9.94 5.01 -22.73
N PHE A 76 -10.60 3.87 -22.81
CA PHE A 76 -10.98 3.26 -24.08
C PHE A 76 -11.87 4.18 -24.91
N PHE A 77 -12.97 4.66 -24.38
CA PHE A 77 -13.89 5.52 -25.13
C PHE A 77 -13.30 6.89 -25.49
N VAL A 78 -12.60 7.56 -24.56
CA VAL A 78 -12.10 8.92 -24.76
C VAL A 78 -10.79 8.94 -25.52
N LYS A 79 -9.85 8.05 -25.18
CA LYS A 79 -8.47 8.12 -25.74
C LYS A 79 -8.31 7.20 -26.94
N THR A 80 -8.88 5.99 -26.90
CA THR A 80 -8.75 5.03 -28.00
C THR A 80 -9.75 5.30 -29.10
N LEU A 81 -11.05 5.43 -28.78
CA LEU A 81 -12.12 5.68 -29.76
C LEU A 81 -12.36 7.16 -30.07
N LYS A 82 -11.69 8.08 -29.33
CA LYS A 82 -11.83 9.55 -29.45
C LYS A 82 -13.28 10.06 -29.33
N ARG A 83 -14.15 9.30 -28.64
CA ARG A 83 -15.54 9.66 -28.38
C ARG A 83 -15.61 10.48 -27.09
N ARG A 84 -15.74 11.81 -27.19
CA ARG A 84 -15.77 12.72 -26.02
C ARG A 84 -17.16 12.91 -25.40
N SER A 85 -18.24 12.66 -26.14
CA SER A 85 -19.60 12.99 -25.72
C SER A 85 -20.09 12.07 -24.60
N ARG A 86 -20.61 12.66 -23.51
CA ARG A 86 -21.38 12.05 -22.41
C ARG A 86 -20.70 11.04 -21.48
N LEU A 87 -19.36 10.90 -21.51
CA LEU A 87 -18.66 10.05 -20.55
C LEU A 87 -18.43 10.71 -19.18
N ASP A 88 -18.59 12.02 -19.10
CA ASP A 88 -18.56 12.77 -17.84
C ASP A 88 -19.78 12.47 -16.95
N GLU A 89 -20.84 11.93 -17.53
CA GLU A 89 -22.04 11.49 -16.80
C GLU A 89 -21.86 10.17 -16.03
N ILE A 90 -20.75 9.45 -16.22
CA ILE A 90 -20.48 8.22 -15.47
C ILE A 90 -19.86 8.59 -14.14
N PRO A 91 -20.59 8.45 -13.01
CA PRO A 91 -20.10 8.86 -11.72
C PRO A 91 -18.90 8.02 -11.32
N GLN A 92 -17.85 8.69 -10.82
CA GLN A 92 -16.77 7.98 -10.18
C GLN A 92 -17.22 7.49 -8.79
N PRO A 93 -17.03 6.19 -8.48
CA PRO A 93 -17.40 5.67 -7.17
C PRO A 93 -16.68 6.42 -6.05
N LYS A 94 -17.43 6.90 -5.05
CA LYS A 94 -16.84 7.46 -3.84
C LYS A 94 -16.14 6.36 -3.08
N ARG A 95 -14.89 6.60 -2.66
CA ARG A 95 -14.14 5.68 -1.79
C ARG A 95 -14.24 6.16 -0.35
N PRO A 96 -14.82 5.39 0.57
CA PRO A 96 -14.67 5.68 1.98
C PRO A 96 -13.17 5.53 2.32
N ARG A 97 -12.59 6.59 2.91
CA ARG A 97 -11.22 6.55 3.44
C ARG A 97 -11.24 5.76 4.76
N LYS A 98 -10.90 4.48 4.71
CA LYS A 98 -10.66 3.69 5.90
C LYS A 98 -9.25 3.99 6.39
N LEU A 99 -9.09 4.25 7.68
CA LEU A 99 -7.76 4.38 8.27
C LEU A 99 -7.02 3.04 8.17
N PRO A 100 -5.72 3.07 7.85
CA PRO A 100 -4.90 1.87 7.84
C PRO A 100 -4.85 1.18 9.21
N VAL A 101 -4.74 -0.13 9.19
CA VAL A 101 -4.48 -0.93 10.40
C VAL A 101 -3.02 -0.72 10.80
N ILE A 102 -2.79 -0.41 12.07
CA ILE A 102 -1.46 -0.29 12.68
C ILE A 102 -1.31 -1.38 13.75
N LEU A 103 -0.14 -1.99 13.79
CA LEU A 103 0.30 -2.87 14.87
C LEU A 103 1.02 -2.04 15.93
N SER A 104 0.88 -2.41 17.19
CA SER A 104 1.76 -1.88 18.23
C SER A 104 3.20 -2.39 18.06
N PRO A 105 4.21 -1.75 18.67
CA PRO A 105 5.58 -2.27 18.65
C PRO A 105 5.67 -3.72 19.14
N GLN A 106 4.90 -4.09 20.16
CA GLN A 106 4.83 -5.45 20.72
C GLN A 106 4.26 -6.43 19.68
N GLU A 107 3.17 -6.08 19.00
CA GLU A 107 2.60 -6.92 17.94
C GLU A 107 3.57 -7.09 16.75
N VAL A 108 4.36 -6.04 16.43
CA VAL A 108 5.41 -6.15 15.39
C VAL A 108 6.51 -7.12 15.83
N THR A 109 6.94 -7.06 17.09
CA THR A 109 7.91 -8.02 17.65
C THR A 109 7.37 -9.45 17.55
N GLN A 110 6.15 -9.70 18.04
CA GLN A 110 5.50 -11.00 17.95
C GLN A 110 5.39 -11.51 16.51
N LEU A 111 5.03 -10.63 15.58
CA LEU A 111 4.95 -10.97 14.15
C LEU A 111 6.29 -11.42 13.57
N ILE A 112 7.39 -10.71 13.88
CA ILE A 112 8.72 -11.01 13.39
C ILE A 112 9.25 -12.31 14.01
N GLU A 113 9.02 -12.53 15.30
CA GLU A 113 9.43 -13.74 16.00
C GLU A 113 8.66 -14.98 15.55
N ALA A 114 7.39 -14.84 15.21
CA ALA A 114 6.56 -15.89 14.66
C ALA A 114 6.89 -16.25 13.20
N ALA A 115 7.90 -15.61 12.58
CA ALA A 115 8.30 -15.94 11.21
C ALA A 115 8.74 -17.41 11.09
N ARG A 116 8.31 -18.05 10.00
CA ARG A 116 8.52 -19.50 9.77
C ARG A 116 10.00 -19.91 9.74
N ASN A 117 10.85 -19.06 9.16
CA ASN A 117 12.26 -19.30 8.96
C ASN A 117 13.04 -17.98 8.83
N LEU A 118 14.36 -18.07 8.75
CA LEU A 118 15.25 -16.92 8.64
C LEU A 118 14.96 -16.06 7.39
N PHE A 119 14.57 -16.66 6.26
CA PHE A 119 14.19 -15.93 5.05
C PHE A 119 12.97 -15.01 5.32
N HIS A 120 11.89 -15.57 5.88
CA HIS A 120 10.69 -14.81 6.20
C HIS A 120 10.95 -13.76 7.31
N ARG A 121 11.76 -14.11 8.33
CA ARG A 121 12.15 -13.17 9.39
C ARG A 121 12.89 -11.95 8.83
N THR A 122 13.92 -12.18 8.02
CA THR A 122 14.70 -11.11 7.39
C THR A 122 13.83 -10.25 6.47
N LEU A 123 12.92 -10.87 5.73
CA LEU A 123 11.99 -10.20 4.84
C LEU A 123 11.02 -9.29 5.62
N LEU A 124 10.41 -9.76 6.72
CA LEU A 124 9.53 -8.98 7.59
C LEU A 124 10.27 -7.82 8.26
N MET A 125 11.47 -8.09 8.78
CA MET A 125 12.33 -7.06 9.37
C MET A 125 12.69 -5.98 8.34
N THR A 126 13.05 -6.36 7.12
CA THR A 126 13.35 -5.40 6.05
C THR A 126 12.13 -4.54 5.71
N LEU A 127 10.94 -5.14 5.58
CA LEU A 127 9.70 -4.38 5.35
C LEU A 127 9.43 -3.35 6.43
N TYR A 128 9.57 -3.75 7.70
CA TYR A 128 9.26 -2.88 8.83
C TYR A 128 10.31 -1.81 9.04
N SER A 129 11.61 -2.12 8.95
CA SER A 129 12.68 -1.16 9.26
C SER A 129 12.97 -0.14 8.14
N THR A 130 12.51 -0.42 6.91
CA THR A 130 12.77 0.45 5.75
C THR A 130 11.51 1.05 5.14
N GLY A 131 10.35 0.56 5.53
CA GLY A 131 9.06 1.00 4.97
C GLY A 131 8.94 0.84 3.45
N VAL A 132 9.74 -0.03 2.82
CA VAL A 132 9.73 -0.24 1.37
C VAL A 132 8.41 -0.80 0.86
N ARG A 133 8.06 -0.50 -0.39
CA ARG A 133 6.93 -1.13 -1.06
C ARG A 133 7.23 -2.60 -1.33
N ARG A 134 6.20 -3.44 -1.34
CA ARG A 134 6.34 -4.88 -1.63
C ARG A 134 7.14 -5.16 -2.91
N ALA A 135 6.90 -4.40 -3.97
CA ALA A 135 7.61 -4.59 -5.23
C ALA A 135 9.08 -4.12 -5.17
N GLU A 136 9.38 -3.09 -4.40
CA GLU A 136 10.74 -2.61 -4.13
C GLU A 136 11.52 -3.67 -3.35
N LEU A 137 10.93 -4.19 -2.26
CA LEU A 137 11.53 -5.28 -1.48
C LEU A 137 11.95 -6.47 -2.36
N CYS A 138 11.04 -6.93 -3.23
CA CYS A 138 11.33 -8.08 -4.09
C CYS A 138 12.48 -7.83 -5.07
N ARG A 139 12.78 -6.59 -5.40
CA ARG A 139 13.83 -6.20 -6.34
C ARG A 139 15.10 -5.71 -5.67
N LEU A 140 15.14 -5.65 -4.33
CA LEU A 140 16.34 -5.30 -3.59
C LEU A 140 17.49 -6.21 -3.97
N GLN A 141 18.64 -5.61 -4.28
CA GLN A 141 19.85 -6.30 -4.64
C GLN A 141 20.85 -6.28 -3.48
N VAL A 142 21.83 -7.16 -3.52
CA VAL A 142 22.89 -7.24 -2.50
C VAL A 142 23.67 -5.92 -2.42
N PRO A 143 24.10 -5.28 -3.53
CA PRO A 143 24.84 -4.00 -3.49
C PRO A 143 24.02 -2.80 -3.03
N ASP A 144 22.68 -2.91 -2.94
CA ASP A 144 21.85 -1.82 -2.42
C ASP A 144 22.05 -1.57 -0.93
N ILE A 145 22.82 -2.43 -0.26
CA ILE A 145 23.08 -2.35 1.17
C ILE A 145 24.47 -1.82 1.40
N ASP A 146 24.52 -0.56 1.79
CA ASP A 146 25.75 0.08 2.23
C ASP A 146 25.90 -0.05 3.76
N SER A 147 26.63 -1.07 4.19
CA SER A 147 26.88 -1.31 5.60
C SER A 147 27.89 -0.34 6.22
N GLN A 148 28.70 0.37 5.41
CA GLN A 148 29.62 1.39 5.92
C GLN A 148 28.87 2.68 6.22
N ARG A 149 27.98 3.10 5.32
CA ARG A 149 27.17 4.30 5.52
C ARG A 149 25.88 4.03 6.31
N MET A 150 25.60 2.77 6.65
CA MET A 150 24.38 2.34 7.31
C MET A 150 23.11 2.77 6.54
N MET A 151 23.11 2.55 5.24
CA MET A 151 22.01 2.95 4.34
C MET A 151 21.55 1.78 3.45
N VAL A 152 20.28 1.82 3.05
CA VAL A 152 19.70 0.94 2.06
C VAL A 152 19.21 1.79 0.89
N ARG A 153 19.79 1.58 -0.29
CA ARG A 153 19.33 2.24 -1.52
C ARG A 153 18.09 1.55 -2.07
N ILE A 154 17.05 2.32 -2.27
CA ILE A 154 15.79 1.82 -2.82
C ILE A 154 15.62 2.39 -4.22
N HIS A 155 15.74 1.50 -5.20
CA HIS A 155 15.45 1.85 -6.59
C HIS A 155 13.95 1.94 -6.79
N ALA A 156 13.50 3.12 -7.18
CA ALA A 156 12.10 3.35 -7.45
C ALA A 156 11.71 2.76 -8.80
N GLY A 157 10.55 2.10 -8.85
CA GLY A 157 9.95 1.71 -10.12
C GLY A 157 9.58 2.94 -10.96
N LYS A 158 9.11 2.68 -12.20
CA LYS A 158 8.73 3.69 -13.20
C LYS A 158 8.02 4.91 -12.59
N GLY A 159 8.62 6.07 -12.74
CA GLY A 159 8.09 7.36 -12.30
C GLY A 159 8.27 7.65 -10.80
N GLY A 160 8.97 6.82 -10.04
CA GLY A 160 9.44 7.13 -8.68
C GLY A 160 10.79 7.84 -8.68
N ARG A 161 11.25 8.22 -7.49
CA ARG A 161 12.63 8.69 -7.25
C ARG A 161 13.34 7.65 -6.40
N ASP A 162 14.59 7.36 -6.72
CA ASP A 162 15.46 6.58 -5.88
C ASP A 162 15.63 7.31 -4.54
N ARG A 163 15.81 6.55 -3.49
CA ARG A 163 15.98 7.09 -2.14
C ARG A 163 16.84 6.17 -1.29
N ASP A 164 17.56 6.77 -0.37
CA ASP A 164 18.29 6.04 0.65
C ASP A 164 17.47 6.04 1.95
N VAL A 165 17.45 4.89 2.64
CA VAL A 165 16.75 4.69 3.91
C VAL A 165 17.75 4.19 4.94
N PRO A 166 17.74 4.69 6.18
CA PRO A 166 18.64 4.20 7.23
C PRO A 166 18.55 2.69 7.43
N LEU A 167 19.70 2.05 7.55
CA LEU A 167 19.84 0.63 7.87
C LEU A 167 19.97 0.45 9.39
N SER A 168 19.02 -0.25 9.99
CA SER A 168 19.10 -0.60 11.42
C SER A 168 20.25 -1.57 11.70
N ALA A 169 20.98 -1.38 12.79
CA ALA A 169 22.04 -2.30 13.24
C ALA A 169 21.49 -3.72 13.44
N THR A 170 20.34 -3.86 14.08
CA THR A 170 19.66 -5.16 14.28
C THR A 170 19.31 -5.84 12.96
N LEU A 171 18.86 -5.06 11.95
CA LEU A 171 18.61 -5.62 10.62
C LEU A 171 19.92 -6.05 9.96
N LEU A 172 20.99 -5.28 10.07
CA LEU A 172 22.30 -5.62 9.51
C LEU A 172 22.84 -6.93 10.08
N GLU A 173 22.78 -7.12 11.41
CA GLU A 173 23.18 -8.37 12.06
C GLU A 173 22.37 -9.58 11.56
N THR A 174 21.06 -9.47 11.58
CA THR A 174 20.16 -10.52 11.04
C THR A 174 20.50 -10.83 9.58
N ARG A 175 20.78 -9.81 8.78
CA ARG A 175 21.16 -9.97 7.37
C ARG A 175 22.53 -10.62 7.17
N ARG A 176 23.50 -10.39 8.03
CA ARG A 176 24.79 -11.11 8.00
C ARG A 176 24.59 -12.60 8.21
N VAL A 177 23.74 -12.99 9.16
CA VAL A 177 23.36 -14.40 9.38
C VAL A 177 22.59 -14.95 8.17
N TYR A 178 21.62 -14.21 7.67
CA TYR A 178 20.85 -14.55 6.47
C TYR A 178 21.76 -14.72 5.25
N TRP A 179 22.70 -13.79 5.04
CA TRP A 179 23.62 -13.83 3.90
C TRP A 179 24.52 -15.08 3.94
N ARG A 180 25.08 -15.42 5.10
CA ARG A 180 25.90 -16.63 5.28
C ARG A 180 25.13 -17.92 4.96
N TRP A 181 23.84 -17.96 5.30
CA TRP A 181 22.96 -19.09 5.04
C TRP A 181 22.45 -19.12 3.61
N MET A 182 21.97 -17.99 3.08
CA MET A 182 21.31 -17.91 1.78
C MET A 182 22.30 -17.73 0.62
N LYS A 183 23.44 -17.04 0.86
CA LYS A 183 24.44 -16.66 -0.15
C LYS A 183 23.81 -16.07 -1.42
N PRO A 184 23.00 -15.02 -1.32
CA PRO A 184 22.36 -14.41 -2.48
C PRO A 184 23.42 -13.77 -3.38
N GLN A 185 23.26 -13.91 -4.70
CA GLN A 185 24.21 -13.34 -5.69
C GLN A 185 23.78 -11.93 -6.11
N THR A 186 22.70 -11.79 -6.84
CA THR A 186 22.20 -10.50 -7.31
C THR A 186 21.08 -9.98 -6.41
N TYR A 187 19.99 -10.77 -6.28
CA TYR A 187 18.83 -10.32 -5.50
C TYR A 187 18.96 -10.70 -4.04
N LEU A 188 18.72 -9.73 -3.16
CA LEU A 188 18.74 -9.97 -1.71
C LEU A 188 17.80 -11.10 -1.29
N PHE A 189 16.62 -11.14 -1.89
CA PHE A 189 15.61 -12.19 -1.71
C PHE A 189 15.43 -12.95 -3.03
N PRO A 190 16.22 -14.01 -3.28
CA PRO A 190 16.12 -14.78 -4.49
C PRO A 190 14.83 -15.60 -4.54
N GLY A 191 14.29 -15.74 -5.75
CA GLY A 191 13.08 -16.49 -6.02
C GLY A 191 13.34 -17.96 -6.29
N LEU A 192 12.27 -18.68 -6.66
CA LEU A 192 12.30 -20.07 -7.09
C LEU A 192 11.83 -20.17 -8.54
N VAL A 193 12.54 -20.96 -9.33
CA VAL A 193 12.13 -21.36 -10.68
C VAL A 193 12.03 -22.88 -10.69
N LYS A 194 10.86 -23.42 -11.04
CA LYS A 194 10.57 -24.88 -11.03
C LYS A 194 10.94 -25.57 -9.70
N GLY A 195 10.73 -24.88 -8.56
CA GLY A 195 11.07 -25.39 -7.23
C GLY A 195 12.52 -25.20 -6.79
N TRP A 196 13.42 -24.82 -7.69
CA TRP A 196 14.83 -24.60 -7.40
C TRP A 196 15.13 -23.12 -7.20
N ARG A 197 16.08 -22.81 -6.33
CA ARG A 197 16.57 -21.46 -6.14
C ARG A 197 17.20 -20.93 -7.44
N ALA A 198 16.80 -19.75 -7.85
CA ALA A 198 17.33 -19.07 -9.04
C ALA A 198 17.66 -17.61 -8.73
N ASP A 199 18.61 -17.06 -9.45
CA ASP A 199 18.97 -15.63 -9.31
C ASP A 199 17.96 -14.73 -10.04
N VAL A 200 16.72 -14.82 -9.59
CA VAL A 200 15.58 -14.00 -10.00
C VAL A 200 14.94 -13.37 -8.76
N PRO A 201 14.24 -12.24 -8.89
CA PRO A 201 13.59 -11.63 -7.76
C PRO A 201 12.49 -12.54 -7.18
N VAL A 202 12.36 -12.57 -5.87
CA VAL A 202 11.28 -13.30 -5.19
C VAL A 202 9.91 -12.86 -5.70
N ASN A 203 8.98 -13.82 -5.81
CA ASN A 203 7.62 -13.51 -6.24
C ASN A 203 6.94 -12.54 -5.28
N THR A 204 6.25 -11.54 -5.82
CA THR A 204 5.54 -10.52 -5.01
C THR A 204 4.44 -11.09 -4.11
N LYS A 205 3.99 -12.33 -4.31
CA LYS A 205 3.07 -13.02 -3.39
C LYS A 205 3.78 -13.49 -2.12
N THR A 206 5.09 -13.80 -2.16
CA THR A 206 5.85 -14.32 -1.02
C THR A 206 5.84 -13.39 0.19
N PRO A 207 6.12 -12.06 0.08
CA PRO A 207 6.01 -11.16 1.22
C PRO A 207 4.60 -11.11 1.83
N TRP A 208 3.58 -11.24 1.00
CA TRP A 208 2.20 -11.27 1.47
C TRP A 208 1.89 -12.55 2.25
N HIS A 209 2.34 -13.70 1.75
CA HIS A 209 2.20 -14.99 2.45
C HIS A 209 2.98 -14.98 3.77
N ALA A 210 4.22 -14.46 3.76
CA ALA A 210 5.03 -14.34 4.98
C ALA A 210 4.32 -13.52 6.07
N CYS A 211 3.75 -12.35 5.71
CA CYS A 211 2.97 -11.53 6.65
C CYS A 211 1.76 -12.29 7.21
N ARG A 212 0.98 -12.96 6.36
CA ARG A 212 -0.23 -13.68 6.81
C ARG A 212 0.09 -14.90 7.66
N GLU A 213 1.08 -15.67 7.27
CA GLU A 213 1.49 -16.85 8.04
C GLU A 213 2.05 -16.46 9.41
N ALA A 214 2.92 -15.45 9.47
CA ALA A 214 3.45 -14.94 10.71
C ALA A 214 2.35 -14.38 11.63
N ALA A 215 1.39 -13.63 11.08
CA ALA A 215 0.24 -13.12 11.83
C ALA A 215 -0.59 -14.26 12.45
N ARG A 216 -0.91 -15.29 11.65
CA ARG A 216 -1.64 -16.47 12.15
C ARG A 216 -0.89 -17.18 13.28
N ARG A 217 0.43 -17.34 13.14
CA ARG A 217 1.29 -17.99 14.17
C ARG A 217 1.43 -17.13 15.44
N ALA A 218 1.43 -15.82 15.28
CA ALA A 218 1.47 -14.87 16.40
C ALA A 218 0.09 -14.63 17.07
N GLY A 219 -0.99 -15.26 16.58
CA GLY A 219 -2.35 -15.01 17.09
C GLY A 219 -2.91 -13.62 16.79
N ILE A 220 -2.31 -12.89 15.82
CA ILE A 220 -2.76 -11.54 15.44
C ILE A 220 -3.99 -11.64 14.55
N THR A 221 -5.12 -11.16 15.01
CA THR A 221 -6.41 -11.19 14.30
C THR A 221 -6.56 -10.08 13.28
N LYS A 222 -5.76 -9.02 13.38
CA LYS A 222 -5.76 -7.88 12.45
C LYS A 222 -5.39 -8.33 11.03
N ARG A 223 -6.03 -7.73 10.04
CA ARG A 223 -5.76 -8.01 8.62
C ARG A 223 -4.43 -7.42 8.20
N LEU A 224 -3.41 -8.25 8.00
CA LEU A 224 -2.04 -7.82 7.70
C LEU A 224 -1.64 -8.00 6.24
N SER A 225 -0.79 -7.11 5.80
CA SER A 225 -0.15 -7.11 4.48
C SER A 225 1.23 -6.43 4.58
N PRO A 226 2.09 -6.55 3.55
CA PRO A 226 3.33 -5.76 3.50
C PRO A 226 3.11 -4.24 3.62
N HIS A 227 1.98 -3.73 3.15
CA HIS A 227 1.63 -2.31 3.33
C HIS A 227 1.32 -1.95 4.78
N THR A 228 0.78 -2.88 5.56
CA THR A 228 0.55 -2.68 6.99
C THR A 228 1.87 -2.40 7.72
N LEU A 229 2.94 -3.18 7.45
CA LEU A 229 4.26 -2.94 8.02
C LEU A 229 4.86 -1.59 7.61
N ARG A 230 4.63 -1.17 6.38
CA ARG A 230 5.03 0.17 5.93
C ARG A 230 4.24 1.28 6.64
N HIS A 231 2.97 1.09 6.91
CA HIS A 231 2.18 2.03 7.72
C HIS A 231 2.67 2.06 9.17
N CYS A 232 2.98 0.89 9.77
CA CYS A 232 3.58 0.81 11.11
C CYS A 232 4.93 1.55 11.16
N PHE A 233 5.82 1.34 10.18
CA PHE A 233 7.09 2.07 10.09
C PHE A 233 6.88 3.59 10.13
N ALA A 234 5.98 4.10 9.29
CA ALA A 234 5.73 5.54 9.22
C ALA A 234 5.10 6.10 10.50
N THR A 235 4.12 5.39 11.07
CA THR A 235 3.45 5.83 12.30
C THR A 235 4.40 5.78 13.49
N HIS A 236 5.18 4.71 13.63
CA HIS A 236 6.13 4.59 14.74
C HIS A 236 7.30 5.59 14.64
N LEU A 237 7.75 5.93 13.41
CA LEU A 237 8.71 7.03 13.22
C LEU A 237 8.13 8.38 13.66
N LEU A 238 6.87 8.65 13.31
CA LEU A 238 6.19 9.87 13.72
C LEU A 238 6.05 9.93 15.25
N GLU A 239 5.67 8.82 15.88
CA GLU A 239 5.58 8.67 17.33
C GLU A 239 6.95 8.80 18.03
N ALA A 240 8.02 8.40 17.36
CA ALA A 240 9.39 8.61 17.80
C ALA A 240 9.89 10.05 17.61
N GLY A 241 9.10 10.94 17.00
CA GLY A 241 9.39 12.35 16.84
C GLY A 241 9.96 12.75 15.48
N ALA A 242 10.00 11.84 14.50
CA ALA A 242 10.38 12.21 13.14
C ALA A 242 9.33 13.13 12.51
N ASP A 243 9.77 14.15 11.77
CA ASP A 243 8.88 15.06 11.07
C ASP A 243 8.27 14.42 9.80
N LEU A 244 7.11 14.94 9.37
CA LEU A 244 6.38 14.42 8.22
C LEU A 244 7.15 14.51 6.90
N ARG A 245 8.03 15.49 6.74
CA ARG A 245 8.82 15.65 5.51
C ARG A 245 9.88 14.56 5.42
N THR A 246 10.55 14.28 6.51
CA THR A 246 11.49 13.14 6.62
C THR A 246 10.77 11.83 6.29
N ILE A 247 9.60 11.58 6.90
CA ILE A 247 8.80 10.38 6.61
C ILE A 247 8.38 10.32 5.13
N GLN A 248 7.97 11.46 4.55
CA GLN A 248 7.64 11.54 3.14
C GLN A 248 8.79 11.13 2.24
N VAL A 249 10.01 11.61 2.52
CA VAL A 249 11.23 11.29 1.77
C VAL A 249 11.57 9.80 1.91
N LEU A 250 11.61 9.28 3.14
CA LEU A 250 11.90 7.86 3.41
C LEU A 250 10.92 6.91 2.72
N LEU A 251 9.63 7.27 2.69
CA LEU A 251 8.62 6.50 2.01
C LEU A 251 8.63 6.70 0.48
N GLY A 252 9.22 7.76 -0.04
CA GLY A 252 9.17 8.13 -1.45
C GLY A 252 7.73 8.46 -1.89
N HIS A 253 7.00 9.22 -1.08
CA HIS A 253 5.70 9.76 -1.45
C HIS A 253 5.87 11.03 -2.30
N ARG A 254 5.18 11.09 -3.45
CA ARG A 254 5.23 12.25 -4.33
C ARG A 254 4.52 13.46 -3.74
N LYS A 255 3.43 13.20 -3.03
CA LYS A 255 2.57 14.20 -2.41
C LYS A 255 2.63 14.07 -0.91
N LEU A 256 2.63 15.19 -0.21
CA LEU A 256 2.60 15.21 1.25
C LEU A 256 1.28 14.66 1.79
N GLU A 257 0.18 14.83 1.03
CA GLU A 257 -1.15 14.32 1.39
C GLU A 257 -1.17 12.80 1.62
N ASP A 258 -0.29 12.04 0.92
CA ASP A 258 -0.15 10.60 1.12
C ASP A 258 0.50 10.26 2.48
N THR A 259 1.18 11.23 3.11
CA THR A 259 1.85 11.09 4.41
C THR A 259 0.99 11.63 5.55
N LEU A 260 0.08 12.59 5.28
CA LEU A 260 -0.79 13.18 6.31
C LEU A 260 -1.69 12.16 7.03
N VAL A 261 -1.96 11.02 6.41
CA VAL A 261 -2.74 9.93 7.04
C VAL A 261 -2.10 9.45 8.34
N TYR A 262 -0.79 9.55 8.49
CA TYR A 262 -0.07 9.10 9.69
C TYR A 262 -0.29 10.02 10.90
N LEU A 263 -0.62 11.30 10.70
CA LEU A 263 -1.03 12.18 11.79
C LEU A 263 -2.31 11.69 12.47
N GLN A 264 -3.26 11.17 11.69
CA GLN A 264 -4.52 10.64 12.23
C GLN A 264 -4.33 9.28 12.94
N LEU A 265 -3.21 8.60 12.70
CA LEU A 265 -2.90 7.29 13.25
C LEU A 265 -1.99 7.37 14.48
N SER A 266 -1.24 8.47 14.64
CA SER A 266 -0.32 8.66 15.75
C SER A 266 -1.09 9.07 17.02
N GLN A 267 -1.09 8.21 18.02
CA GLN A 267 -1.68 8.50 19.33
C GLN A 267 -0.94 9.65 20.03
N ARG A 268 0.40 9.70 19.91
CA ARG A 268 1.21 10.74 20.54
C ARG A 268 0.81 12.14 20.08
N HIS A 269 0.53 12.33 18.80
CA HIS A 269 0.10 13.64 18.28
C HIS A 269 -1.29 14.01 18.76
N LEU A 270 -2.19 13.05 18.92
CA LEU A 270 -3.54 13.29 19.42
C LEU A 270 -3.55 13.58 20.93
N THR A 271 -2.72 12.87 21.72
CA THR A 271 -2.64 13.05 23.17
C THR A 271 -1.78 14.25 23.58
N ALA A 272 -0.87 14.72 22.71
CA ALA A 272 -0.04 15.88 22.96
C ALA A 272 -0.79 17.21 22.81
N VAL A 273 -2.01 17.20 22.25
CA VAL A 273 -2.85 18.41 22.15
C VAL A 273 -3.56 18.59 23.50
N PRO A 274 -3.27 19.68 24.26
CA PRO A 274 -3.95 19.92 25.50
C PRO A 274 -5.45 20.10 25.27
N ASN A 275 -6.25 19.47 26.12
CA ASN A 275 -7.70 19.67 26.05
C ASN A 275 -8.02 21.11 26.45
N PRO A 276 -8.79 21.88 25.65
CA PRO A 276 -9.14 23.25 26.00
C PRO A 276 -9.82 23.36 27.37
N LEU A 277 -10.52 22.32 27.82
CA LEU A 277 -11.16 22.30 29.13
C LEU A 277 -10.13 22.32 30.28
N ASP A 278 -8.97 21.68 30.09
CA ASP A 278 -7.90 21.61 31.10
C ASP A 278 -7.19 22.96 31.29
N THR A 279 -7.39 23.90 30.34
CA THR A 279 -6.86 25.28 30.42
C THR A 279 -7.83 26.24 31.12
N LEU A 280 -9.05 25.80 31.41
CA LEU A 280 -10.06 26.61 32.08
C LEU A 280 -9.95 26.47 33.62
N THR A 281 -10.00 27.60 34.31
CA THR A 281 -10.08 27.63 35.77
C THR A 281 -11.53 27.45 36.19
N LEU A 282 -11.98 26.20 36.29
CA LEU A 282 -13.34 25.87 36.73
C LEU A 282 -13.40 25.66 38.24
N SER A 283 -14.52 26.06 38.85
CA SER A 283 -14.79 25.72 40.24
C SER A 283 -14.88 24.21 40.43
N SER A 284 -14.32 23.71 41.54
CA SER A 284 -14.34 22.28 41.84
C SER A 284 -15.80 21.76 41.90
N PRO A 285 -16.06 20.52 41.42
CA PRO A 285 -17.41 19.90 41.46
C PRO A 285 -18.02 19.91 42.84
N ASP A 286 -17.21 19.85 43.89
CA ASP A 286 -17.64 19.90 45.29
C ASP A 286 -18.23 21.25 45.71
N THR A 287 -17.80 22.34 45.06
CA THR A 287 -18.35 23.69 45.32
C THR A 287 -19.76 23.83 44.78
N VAL A 288 -20.05 23.19 43.65
CA VAL A 288 -21.37 23.22 42.98
C VAL A 288 -22.38 22.37 43.75
N THR A 289 -21.96 21.27 44.37
CA THR A 289 -22.83 20.38 45.20
C THR A 289 -23.14 20.98 46.56
N ARG A 290 -22.26 21.78 47.19
CA ARG A 290 -22.50 22.48 48.45
C ARG A 290 -23.51 23.62 48.31
N SER A 291 -23.55 24.30 47.17
CA SER A 291 -24.52 25.38 46.89
C SER A 291 -25.98 24.88 46.89
N ARG A 292 -26.22 23.64 46.42
CA ARG A 292 -27.58 23.04 46.38
C ARG A 292 -28.09 22.50 47.73
N ARG A 293 -27.21 22.34 48.73
CA ARG A 293 -27.62 21.90 50.10
C ARG A 293 -27.99 23.06 51.04
N LYS A 294 -27.78 24.33 50.67
CA LYS A 294 -28.15 25.49 51.47
C LYS A 294 -29.51 26.10 51.11
N VAL A 295 -30.26 25.49 50.20
CA VAL A 295 -31.60 25.91 49.79
C VAL A 295 -32.58 24.77 50.07
N ARG A 296 -32.67 24.38 51.39
CA ARG A 296 -33.78 23.63 51.96
C ARG A 296 -33.96 24.06 53.40
#